data_29a51becc438c9bd581d3f2d76331d8b
#
_entry.id   29a51becc438c9bd581d3f2d76331d8b
#
_cell.length_a   1.000
_cell.length_b   1.000
_cell.length_c   1.000
_cell.angle_alpha   90.00
_cell.angle_beta   90.00
_cell.angle_gamma   90.00
#
_symmetry.space_group_name_H-M   'P 1'
#
loop_
_entity.id
_entity.type
_entity.pdbx_description
1 polymer ?
#
loop_
_entity_poly.entity_id
_entity_poly.type
_entity_poly.pdbx_seq_one_letter_code
_entity_poly.pdbx_strand_id
1 'polypeptide(L)'
;MMDILYEDDDIIVVCKPSGIAVQSGRIGEPDLVSELKKYLKTDYIGIVHRLDQPVQGLLVFGRTRQAAASLSAQIRDSKTVGFNKRYDAISVLKRGNIPKSGRLTDRIVTDRTHNLSFITDKPDEGREAILEYTMNEMSGEVCRVCPGLEPDGQDVFAHIKIDLVTGRRHQIRLQLSNAGMPIVGDRKYGVVPEGYKGDICLAATELSFRHPSSDERMMFDVEPSFARGQFLR
;
A
#
# COMPACT_ATOMS: atom_id res chain seq x y z
N MET A 1 10.75 10.73 -9.39
CA MET A 1 10.30 12.02 -8.83
C MET A 1 8.94 11.76 -8.23
N MET A 2 8.61 12.26 -7.03
CA MET A 2 7.27 12.14 -6.45
C MET A 2 6.29 13.05 -7.22
N ASP A 3 5.05 12.58 -7.39
CA ASP A 3 4.00 13.40 -7.98
C ASP A 3 3.17 14.03 -6.86
N ILE A 4 3.04 15.35 -6.86
CA ILE A 4 2.23 16.10 -5.90
C ILE A 4 0.84 16.25 -6.50
N LEU A 5 -0.20 15.76 -5.80
CA LEU A 5 -1.59 15.81 -6.25
C LEU A 5 -2.34 16.99 -5.64
N TYR A 6 -1.94 17.38 -4.42
CA TYR A 6 -2.57 18.49 -3.71
C TYR A 6 -1.60 19.09 -2.70
N GLU A 7 -1.64 20.39 -2.53
CA GLU A 7 -0.85 21.12 -1.56
C GLU A 7 -1.62 22.37 -1.10
N ASP A 8 -1.64 22.61 0.22
CA ASP A 8 -2.08 23.86 0.84
C ASP A 8 -1.24 24.14 2.11
N ASP A 9 -1.70 25.05 2.97
CA ASP A 9 -0.96 25.40 4.20
C ASP A 9 -0.95 24.30 5.26
N ASP A 10 -1.91 23.38 5.24
CA ASP A 10 -2.11 22.35 6.26
C ASP A 10 -1.59 20.98 5.86
N ILE A 11 -1.76 20.59 4.58
CA ILE A 11 -1.48 19.24 4.11
C ILE A 11 -0.74 19.22 2.76
N ILE A 12 -0.11 18.11 2.48
CA ILE A 12 0.37 17.76 1.15
C ILE A 12 0.02 16.30 0.84
N VAL A 13 -0.56 16.06 -0.35
CA VAL A 13 -0.89 14.72 -0.85
C VAL A 13 0.01 14.40 -2.03
N VAL A 14 0.65 13.26 -1.96
CA VAL A 14 1.62 12.83 -2.98
C VAL A 14 1.39 11.38 -3.40
N CYS A 15 1.79 11.04 -4.62
CA CYS A 15 1.98 9.68 -5.06
C CYS A 15 3.46 9.28 -4.88
N LYS A 16 3.72 8.38 -3.92
CA LYS A 16 5.06 7.85 -3.67
C LYS A 16 5.43 6.84 -4.77
N PRO A 17 6.57 6.97 -5.44
CA PRO A 17 7.04 5.93 -6.34
C PRO A 17 7.48 4.68 -5.56
N SER A 18 7.57 3.54 -6.24
CA SER A 18 8.19 2.33 -5.71
C SER A 18 9.68 2.57 -5.43
N GLY A 19 10.25 1.80 -4.50
CA GLY A 19 11.67 1.79 -4.21
C GLY A 19 12.16 2.83 -3.21
N ILE A 20 11.43 3.94 -2.97
CA ILE A 20 11.81 4.95 -1.99
C ILE A 20 11.10 4.70 -0.65
N ALA A 21 11.82 4.83 0.46
CA ALA A 21 11.22 4.78 1.79
C ALA A 21 10.44 6.06 2.08
N VAL A 22 9.36 5.97 2.89
CA VAL A 22 8.67 7.18 3.38
C VAL A 22 9.62 7.97 4.28
N GLN A 23 10.32 7.28 5.17
CA GLN A 23 11.37 7.84 6.03
C GLN A 23 12.46 6.77 6.20
N SER A 24 13.71 7.12 5.92
CA SER A 24 14.86 6.24 6.18
C SER A 24 15.39 6.47 7.60
N GLY A 25 15.84 5.39 8.22
CA GLY A 25 16.61 5.45 9.46
C GLY A 25 18.12 5.56 9.21
N ARG A 26 18.58 5.56 7.96
CA ARG A 26 19.99 5.60 7.58
C ARG A 26 20.37 6.98 7.08
N ILE A 27 21.45 7.51 7.59
CA ILE A 27 21.99 8.81 7.17
C ILE A 27 22.44 8.72 5.69
N GLY A 28 22.00 9.67 4.86
CA GLY A 28 22.36 9.75 3.45
C GLY A 28 21.51 8.89 2.50
N GLU A 29 20.63 8.05 2.99
CA GLU A 29 19.64 7.40 2.13
C GLU A 29 18.51 8.38 1.77
N PRO A 30 18.19 8.57 0.48
CA PRO A 30 17.06 9.39 0.06
C PRO A 30 15.74 8.81 0.61
N ASP A 31 14.89 9.66 1.14
CA ASP A 31 13.54 9.31 1.55
C ASP A 31 12.54 10.41 1.20
N LEU A 32 11.27 10.04 1.15
CA LEU A 32 10.20 10.94 0.72
C LEU A 32 10.05 12.16 1.64
N VAL A 33 10.21 11.98 2.96
CA VAL A 33 10.11 13.08 3.94
C VAL A 33 11.23 14.09 3.74
N SER A 34 12.46 13.63 3.48
CA SER A 34 13.60 14.50 3.20
C SER A 34 13.41 15.27 1.90
N GLU A 35 12.88 14.63 0.86
CA GLU A 35 12.53 15.30 -0.40
C GLU A 35 11.43 16.35 -0.21
N LEU A 36 10.38 16.02 0.55
CA LEU A 36 9.29 16.96 0.86
C LEU A 36 9.78 18.16 1.67
N LYS A 37 10.63 17.95 2.68
CA LYS A 37 11.23 19.05 3.45
C LYS A 37 12.04 20.00 2.58
N LYS A 38 12.82 19.44 1.64
CA LYS A 38 13.58 20.23 0.68
C LYS A 38 12.67 21.02 -0.27
N TYR A 39 11.63 20.38 -0.78
CA TYR A 39 10.66 20.98 -1.68
C TYR A 39 9.92 22.15 -1.02
N LEU A 40 9.36 21.91 0.17
CA LEU A 40 8.58 22.89 0.94
C LEU A 40 9.44 23.90 1.72
N LYS A 41 10.78 23.75 1.70
CA LYS A 41 11.73 24.56 2.47
C LYS A 41 11.36 24.64 3.95
N THR A 42 11.05 23.50 4.56
CA THR A 42 10.61 23.36 5.95
C THR A 42 11.41 22.29 6.70
N ASP A 43 11.53 22.43 8.01
CA ASP A 43 12.12 21.43 8.88
C ASP A 43 11.11 20.41 9.41
N TYR A 44 9.81 20.64 9.17
CA TYR A 44 8.77 19.81 9.70
C TYR A 44 7.86 19.23 8.61
N ILE A 45 7.68 17.91 8.65
CA ILE A 45 6.64 17.16 7.92
C ILE A 45 6.06 16.12 8.88
N GLY A 46 4.76 16.18 9.11
CA GLY A 46 4.01 15.26 9.96
C GLY A 46 3.64 13.98 9.21
N ILE A 47 4.28 12.86 9.58
CA ILE A 47 3.96 11.54 9.01
C ILE A 47 2.75 10.98 9.75
N VAL A 48 1.65 10.75 9.07
CA VAL A 48 0.41 10.19 9.66
C VAL A 48 0.21 8.72 9.33
N HIS A 49 0.66 8.30 8.15
CA HIS A 49 0.70 6.88 7.74
C HIS A 49 1.90 6.62 6.81
N ARG A 50 2.15 5.35 6.50
CA ARG A 50 3.29 4.95 5.69
C ARG A 50 2.93 3.85 4.71
N LEU A 51 3.68 3.79 3.62
CA LEU A 51 3.77 2.66 2.72
C LEU A 51 5.13 1.97 2.90
N ASP A 52 5.18 0.67 2.65
CA ASP A 52 6.45 -0.05 2.57
C ASP A 52 7.32 0.52 1.43
N GLN A 53 8.62 0.40 1.54
CA GLN A 53 9.55 0.93 0.54
C GLN A 53 9.23 0.50 -0.89
N PRO A 54 8.95 -0.80 -1.20
CA PRO A 54 8.63 -1.21 -2.55
C PRO A 54 7.22 -0.87 -3.01
N VAL A 55 6.32 -0.46 -2.11
CA VAL A 55 4.91 -0.15 -2.44
C VAL A 55 4.78 1.28 -2.91
N GLN A 56 4.11 1.48 -4.03
CA GLN A 56 3.78 2.80 -4.60
C GLN A 56 2.40 3.29 -4.13
N GLY A 57 2.11 4.59 -4.36
CA GLY A 57 0.76 5.13 -4.23
C GLY A 57 0.62 6.28 -3.25
N LEU A 58 -0.63 6.57 -2.91
CA LEU A 58 -1.07 7.78 -2.23
C LEU A 58 -0.65 7.86 -0.76
N LEU A 59 -0.14 9.02 -0.39
CA LEU A 59 0.17 9.41 0.98
C LEU A 59 -0.27 10.85 1.23
N VAL A 60 -0.79 11.11 2.43
CA VAL A 60 -1.00 12.46 2.95
C VAL A 60 -0.06 12.74 4.12
N PHE A 61 0.47 13.94 4.16
CA PHE A 61 1.31 14.45 5.24
C PHE A 61 0.72 15.74 5.80
N GLY A 62 0.87 15.95 7.10
CA GLY A 62 0.58 17.25 7.71
C GLY A 62 1.76 18.20 7.53
N ARG A 63 1.52 19.40 7.05
CA ARG A 63 2.51 20.49 7.00
C ARG A 63 2.65 21.17 8.35
N THR A 64 1.60 21.09 9.18
CA THR A 64 1.56 21.58 10.57
C THR A 64 1.40 20.44 11.56
N ARG A 65 1.82 20.66 12.82
CA ARG A 65 1.61 19.68 13.90
C ARG A 65 0.12 19.42 14.17
N GLN A 66 -0.70 20.47 14.05
CA GLN A 66 -2.14 20.38 14.23
C GLN A 66 -2.80 19.54 13.13
N ALA A 67 -2.46 19.78 11.86
CA ALA A 67 -2.96 18.98 10.76
C ALA A 67 -2.56 17.50 10.87
N ALA A 68 -1.30 17.22 11.23
CA ALA A 68 -0.84 15.85 11.45
C ALA A 68 -1.56 15.17 12.62
N ALA A 69 -1.87 15.88 13.69
CA ALA A 69 -2.62 15.35 14.84
C ALA A 69 -4.07 15.04 14.44
N SER A 70 -4.74 15.94 13.71
CA SER A 70 -6.11 15.76 13.19
C SER A 70 -6.18 14.52 12.27
N LEU A 71 -5.33 14.43 11.26
CA LEU A 71 -5.27 13.26 10.36
C LEU A 71 -4.98 11.96 11.11
N SER A 72 -4.09 12.00 12.10
CA SER A 72 -3.78 10.82 12.94
C SER A 72 -4.97 10.39 13.79
N ALA A 73 -5.79 11.33 14.27
CA ALA A 73 -7.04 11.04 14.97
C ALA A 73 -8.04 10.34 14.02
N GLN A 74 -8.22 10.85 12.80
CA GLN A 74 -9.10 10.24 11.80
C GLN A 74 -8.68 8.80 11.46
N ILE A 75 -7.38 8.49 11.42
CA ILE A 75 -6.89 7.12 11.19
C ILE A 75 -7.24 6.19 12.36
N ARG A 76 -7.16 6.68 13.61
CA ARG A 76 -7.57 5.87 14.78
C ARG A 76 -9.06 5.59 14.79
N ASP A 77 -9.87 6.57 14.40
CA ASP A 77 -11.33 6.52 14.39
C ASP A 77 -11.91 6.25 13.00
N SER A 78 -11.15 5.56 12.14
CA SER A 78 -11.46 5.38 10.70
C SER A 78 -12.86 4.82 10.43
N LYS A 79 -13.45 4.08 11.37
CA LYS A 79 -14.83 3.56 11.26
C LYS A 79 -15.91 4.65 11.30
N THR A 80 -15.62 5.78 11.94
CA THR A 80 -16.59 6.86 12.17
C THR A 80 -16.30 8.12 11.35
N VAL A 81 -15.04 8.41 11.07
CA VAL A 81 -14.61 9.70 10.51
C VAL A 81 -14.27 9.65 9.02
N GLY A 82 -14.18 8.45 8.43
CA GLY A 82 -14.05 8.29 6.98
C GLY A 82 -12.64 8.44 6.41
N PHE A 83 -11.58 8.16 7.20
CA PHE A 83 -10.23 8.00 6.65
C PHE A 83 -10.11 6.61 6.03
N ASN A 84 -10.18 6.53 4.70
CA ASN A 84 -10.14 5.27 3.98
C ASN A 84 -8.91 5.17 3.09
N LYS A 85 -8.39 3.95 2.98
CA LYS A 85 -7.28 3.59 2.11
C LYS A 85 -7.66 2.35 1.32
N ARG A 86 -7.66 2.47 0.01
CA ARG A 86 -7.84 1.33 -0.88
C ARG A 86 -6.55 1.04 -1.63
N TYR A 87 -6.32 -0.23 -1.85
CA TYR A 87 -5.16 -0.73 -2.56
C TYR A 87 -5.60 -1.62 -3.71
N ASP A 88 -4.79 -1.65 -4.74
CA ASP A 88 -4.89 -2.60 -5.84
C ASP A 88 -3.65 -3.49 -5.84
N ALA A 89 -3.85 -4.79 -6.08
CA ALA A 89 -2.78 -5.76 -6.20
C ALA A 89 -3.04 -6.75 -7.34
N ILE A 90 -1.94 -7.27 -7.91
CA ILE A 90 -1.98 -8.45 -8.78
C ILE A 90 -1.39 -9.61 -8.00
N SER A 91 -2.13 -10.71 -7.91
CA SER A 91 -1.75 -11.91 -7.18
C SER A 91 -1.86 -13.15 -8.04
N VAL A 92 -1.06 -14.16 -7.69
CA VAL A 92 -1.20 -15.53 -8.22
C VAL A 92 -2.11 -16.30 -7.25
N LEU A 93 -3.13 -16.97 -7.78
CA LEU A 93 -4.01 -17.83 -6.97
C LEU A 93 -3.39 -19.23 -6.86
N LYS A 94 -2.88 -19.57 -5.68
CA LYS A 94 -2.23 -20.88 -5.43
C LYS A 94 -3.20 -21.97 -4.95
N ARG A 95 -4.39 -21.61 -4.52
CA ARG A 95 -5.41 -22.55 -4.04
C ARG A 95 -6.64 -22.42 -4.91
N GLY A 96 -7.16 -23.54 -5.38
CA GLY A 96 -8.46 -23.58 -6.04
C GLY A 96 -9.58 -23.09 -5.10
N ASN A 97 -10.59 -22.47 -5.68
CA ASN A 97 -11.81 -22.04 -4.99
C ASN A 97 -11.62 -20.99 -3.88
N ILE A 98 -10.76 -19.96 -4.12
CA ILE A 98 -10.68 -18.78 -3.27
C ILE A 98 -11.93 -17.93 -3.53
N PRO A 99 -12.66 -17.48 -2.49
CA PRO A 99 -13.83 -16.64 -2.67
C PRO A 99 -13.50 -15.32 -3.39
N LYS A 100 -14.38 -14.87 -4.29
CA LYS A 100 -14.19 -13.60 -5.02
C LYS A 100 -14.23 -12.34 -4.14
N SER A 101 -14.70 -12.47 -2.92
CA SER A 101 -14.66 -11.43 -1.90
C SER A 101 -14.57 -12.06 -0.53
N GLY A 102 -13.96 -11.33 0.41
CA GLY A 102 -13.82 -11.83 1.76
C GLY A 102 -13.22 -10.82 2.72
N ARG A 103 -13.14 -11.21 3.98
CA ARG A 103 -12.48 -10.50 5.06
C ARG A 103 -11.40 -11.40 5.65
N LEU A 104 -10.18 -10.88 5.72
CA LEU A 104 -9.06 -11.54 6.38
C LEU A 104 -8.85 -10.91 7.75
N THR A 105 -8.80 -11.76 8.76
CA THR A 105 -8.58 -11.35 10.15
C THR A 105 -7.52 -12.25 10.74
N ASP A 106 -6.36 -11.67 11.05
CA ASP A 106 -5.20 -12.39 11.59
C ASP A 106 -4.58 -11.59 12.73
N ARG A 107 -3.67 -12.19 13.47
CA ARG A 107 -2.79 -11.49 14.40
C ARG A 107 -1.37 -11.45 13.84
N ILE A 108 -0.79 -10.25 13.76
CA ILE A 108 0.53 -10.02 13.15
C ILE A 108 1.54 -9.63 14.24
N VAL A 109 2.63 -10.38 14.29
CA VAL A 109 3.84 -10.07 15.04
C VAL A 109 4.87 -9.45 14.09
N THR A 110 5.59 -8.42 14.56
CA THR A 110 6.64 -7.76 13.78
C THR A 110 8.00 -8.05 14.38
N ASP A 111 8.85 -8.71 13.61
CA ASP A 111 10.29 -8.81 13.89
C ASP A 111 11.01 -7.62 13.25
N ARG A 112 11.42 -6.67 14.10
CA ARG A 112 12.12 -5.47 13.64
C ARG A 112 13.57 -5.75 13.25
N THR A 113 14.19 -6.75 13.85
CA THR A 113 15.59 -7.12 13.61
C THR A 113 15.78 -7.63 12.20
N HIS A 114 14.90 -8.55 11.77
CA HIS A 114 14.96 -9.14 10.43
C HIS A 114 14.08 -8.40 9.41
N ASN A 115 13.41 -7.33 9.82
CA ASN A 115 12.47 -6.58 8.96
C ASN A 115 11.38 -7.48 8.36
N LEU A 116 10.81 -8.39 9.17
CA LEU A 116 9.77 -9.33 8.79
C LEU A 116 8.54 -9.16 9.67
N SER A 117 7.41 -9.67 9.19
CA SER A 117 6.19 -9.87 9.98
C SER A 117 5.70 -11.29 9.73
N PHE A 118 5.01 -11.87 10.70
CA PHE A 118 4.44 -13.20 10.60
C PHE A 118 3.09 -13.28 11.32
N ILE A 119 2.23 -14.18 10.88
CA ILE A 119 0.95 -14.47 11.53
C ILE A 119 1.19 -15.39 12.71
N THR A 120 0.45 -15.15 13.78
CA THR A 120 0.45 -16.01 14.98
C THR A 120 -0.98 -16.37 15.37
N ASP A 121 -1.16 -17.60 15.82
CA ASP A 121 -2.43 -18.09 16.36
C ASP A 121 -2.53 -17.85 17.88
N LYS A 122 -1.45 -17.36 18.51
CA LYS A 122 -1.42 -17.10 19.95
C LYS A 122 -2.21 -15.83 20.27
N PRO A 123 -3.24 -15.90 21.12
CA PRO A 123 -4.14 -14.77 21.39
C PRO A 123 -3.43 -13.59 22.08
N ASP A 124 -2.37 -13.86 22.84
CA ASP A 124 -1.62 -12.86 23.61
C ASP A 124 -0.46 -12.24 22.81
N GLU A 125 -0.16 -12.75 21.61
CA GLU A 125 0.91 -12.26 20.78
C GLU A 125 0.37 -11.45 19.58
N GLY A 126 1.19 -10.49 19.12
CA GLY A 126 0.87 -9.72 17.92
C GLY A 126 -0.29 -8.74 18.10
N ARG A 127 -0.67 -8.13 16.98
CA ARG A 127 -1.79 -7.18 16.91
C ARG A 127 -2.78 -7.62 15.85
N GLU A 128 -4.06 -7.41 16.13
CA GLU A 128 -5.13 -7.68 15.16
C GLU A 128 -4.92 -6.91 13.87
N ALA A 129 -5.09 -7.61 12.76
CA ALA A 129 -4.94 -7.13 11.39
C ALA A 129 -6.17 -7.54 10.58
N ILE A 130 -6.87 -6.54 10.03
CA ILE A 130 -8.11 -6.74 9.30
C ILE A 130 -8.03 -6.02 7.96
N LEU A 131 -8.38 -6.73 6.89
CA LEU A 131 -8.64 -6.18 5.57
C LEU A 131 -9.86 -6.86 4.95
N GLU A 132 -10.51 -6.16 4.03
CA GLU A 132 -11.54 -6.70 3.17
C GLU A 132 -11.05 -6.68 1.73
N TYR A 133 -11.45 -7.64 0.93
CA TYR A 133 -11.04 -7.72 -0.46
C TYR A 133 -12.16 -8.14 -1.39
N THR A 134 -12.03 -7.70 -2.63
CA THR A 134 -12.75 -8.24 -3.80
C THR A 134 -11.74 -8.56 -4.87
N MET A 135 -11.95 -9.64 -5.63
CA MET A 135 -11.04 -10.02 -6.71
C MET A 135 -11.77 -10.37 -7.99
N ASN A 136 -11.10 -10.12 -9.10
CA ASN A 136 -11.48 -10.58 -10.44
C ASN A 136 -10.32 -11.38 -11.02
N GLU A 137 -10.60 -12.59 -11.47
CA GLU A 137 -9.63 -13.40 -12.23
C GLU A 137 -9.28 -12.71 -13.56
N MET A 138 -8.01 -12.75 -13.89
CA MET A 138 -7.46 -12.14 -15.09
C MET A 138 -7.16 -13.24 -16.10
N SER A 139 -7.88 -13.25 -17.22
CA SER A 139 -7.62 -14.16 -18.34
C SER A 139 -6.87 -13.42 -19.45
N GLY A 140 -5.63 -13.84 -19.74
CA GLY A 140 -4.85 -13.34 -20.89
C GLY A 140 -4.34 -11.90 -20.84
N GLU A 141 -4.78 -11.10 -19.87
CA GLU A 141 -4.41 -9.68 -19.74
C GLU A 141 -3.20 -9.43 -18.84
N VAL A 142 -2.74 -10.45 -18.14
CA VAL A 142 -1.66 -10.33 -17.15
C VAL A 142 -0.37 -9.78 -17.75
N CYS A 143 0.00 -10.21 -18.97
CA CYS A 143 1.18 -9.72 -19.67
C CYS A 143 1.11 -8.21 -19.97
N ARG A 144 -0.10 -7.64 -20.09
CA ARG A 144 -0.30 -6.20 -20.30
C ARG A 144 -0.11 -5.41 -19.02
N VAL A 145 -0.50 -6.00 -17.88
CA VAL A 145 -0.49 -5.36 -16.57
C VAL A 145 0.84 -5.57 -15.85
N CYS A 146 1.47 -6.72 -16.05
CA CYS A 146 2.79 -7.07 -15.51
C CYS A 146 3.72 -7.48 -16.65
N PRO A 147 4.38 -6.54 -17.34
CA PRO A 147 5.31 -6.86 -18.42
C PRO A 147 6.40 -7.83 -18.00
N GLY A 148 6.65 -8.85 -18.81
CA GLY A 148 7.62 -9.92 -18.53
C GLY A 148 7.07 -11.06 -17.67
N LEU A 149 5.76 -11.04 -17.38
CA LEU A 149 5.06 -12.17 -16.80
C LEU A 149 4.48 -13.01 -17.96
N GLU A 150 5.09 -14.15 -18.23
CA GLU A 150 4.50 -15.12 -19.16
C GLU A 150 3.78 -16.18 -18.32
N PRO A 151 2.43 -16.27 -18.39
CA PRO A 151 1.71 -17.33 -17.72
C PRO A 151 2.13 -18.67 -18.34
N ASP A 152 2.61 -19.59 -17.55
CA ASP A 152 2.95 -20.94 -18.01
C ASP A 152 1.71 -21.82 -18.29
N GLY A 153 0.53 -21.22 -18.28
CA GLY A 153 -0.76 -21.85 -18.53
C GLY A 153 -1.38 -22.54 -17.32
N GLN A 154 -0.67 -22.62 -16.18
CA GLN A 154 -1.17 -23.23 -14.93
C GLN A 154 -1.51 -22.18 -13.87
N ASP A 155 -0.86 -21.02 -13.89
CA ASP A 155 -1.09 -19.95 -12.94
C ASP A 155 -2.35 -19.15 -13.27
N VAL A 156 -3.24 -19.03 -12.29
CA VAL A 156 -4.41 -18.14 -12.36
C VAL A 156 -4.03 -16.84 -11.65
N PHE A 157 -4.14 -15.72 -12.36
CA PHE A 157 -3.89 -14.41 -11.82
C PHE A 157 -5.18 -13.70 -11.46
N ALA A 158 -5.13 -12.86 -10.44
CA ALA A 158 -6.26 -12.05 -10.03
C ALA A 158 -5.84 -10.60 -9.75
N HIS A 159 -6.69 -9.69 -10.17
CA HIS A 159 -6.68 -8.29 -9.71
C HIS A 159 -7.51 -8.22 -8.42
N ILE A 160 -6.88 -7.76 -7.35
CA ILE A 160 -7.48 -7.69 -6.01
C ILE A 160 -7.58 -6.23 -5.60
N LYS A 161 -8.79 -5.79 -5.26
CA LYS A 161 -9.05 -4.52 -4.58
C LYS A 161 -9.16 -4.79 -3.10
N ILE A 162 -8.47 -3.96 -2.28
CA ILE A 162 -8.32 -4.17 -0.86
C ILE A 162 -8.72 -2.91 -0.10
N ASP A 163 -9.71 -3.04 0.78
CA ASP A 163 -10.07 -2.02 1.76
C ASP A 163 -9.35 -2.34 3.09
N LEU A 164 -8.42 -1.46 3.48
CA LEU A 164 -7.54 -1.68 4.62
C LEU A 164 -8.15 -1.11 5.90
N VAL A 165 -8.69 -1.99 6.77
CA VAL A 165 -9.30 -1.60 8.05
C VAL A 165 -8.24 -1.27 9.11
N THR A 166 -7.16 -2.04 9.17
CA THR A 166 -6.01 -1.79 10.06
C THR A 166 -4.73 -1.60 9.24
N GLY A 167 -3.70 -0.97 9.81
CA GLY A 167 -2.45 -0.68 9.10
C GLY A 167 -1.24 -1.29 9.82
N ARG A 168 -1.11 -2.63 9.87
CA ARG A 168 0.07 -3.30 10.43
C ARG A 168 1.19 -3.37 9.41
N ARG A 169 2.41 -3.51 9.89
CA ARG A 169 3.59 -3.63 9.01
C ARG A 169 3.46 -4.84 8.10
N HIS A 170 3.66 -4.65 6.80
CA HIS A 170 3.55 -5.65 5.74
C HIS A 170 2.18 -6.38 5.70
N GLN A 171 1.13 -5.79 6.27
CA GLN A 171 -0.16 -6.46 6.51
C GLN A 171 -0.74 -7.10 5.25
N ILE A 172 -0.99 -6.31 4.21
CA ILE A 172 -1.62 -6.79 2.96
C ILE A 172 -0.79 -7.92 2.34
N ARG A 173 0.51 -7.73 2.24
CA ARG A 173 1.46 -8.67 1.66
C ARG A 173 1.42 -10.03 2.37
N LEU A 174 1.43 -10.00 3.71
CA LEU A 174 1.44 -11.19 4.54
C LEU A 174 0.08 -11.89 4.54
N GLN A 175 -1.03 -11.15 4.72
CA GLN A 175 -2.38 -11.74 4.79
C GLN A 175 -2.79 -12.35 3.44
N LEU A 176 -2.54 -11.68 2.31
CA LEU A 176 -2.82 -12.25 0.99
C LEU A 176 -1.98 -13.50 0.73
N SER A 177 -0.69 -13.48 1.08
CA SER A 177 0.16 -14.66 0.94
C SER A 177 -0.37 -15.85 1.76
N ASN A 178 -0.74 -15.62 3.03
CA ASN A 178 -1.30 -16.64 3.91
C ASN A 178 -2.64 -17.20 3.40
N ALA A 179 -3.45 -16.34 2.77
CA ALA A 179 -4.73 -16.73 2.18
C ALA A 179 -4.60 -17.48 0.83
N GLY A 180 -3.37 -17.72 0.35
CA GLY A 180 -3.12 -18.40 -0.93
C GLY A 180 -3.20 -17.47 -2.14
N MET A 181 -3.10 -16.17 -1.94
CA MET A 181 -3.11 -15.10 -2.95
C MET A 181 -1.80 -14.29 -2.90
N PRO A 182 -0.59 -14.88 -3.00
CA PRO A 182 0.66 -14.15 -2.93
C PRO A 182 0.77 -13.11 -4.04
N ILE A 183 1.27 -11.92 -3.69
CA ILE A 183 1.39 -10.79 -4.61
C ILE A 183 2.56 -10.99 -5.57
N VAL A 184 2.35 -10.68 -6.84
CA VAL A 184 3.38 -10.70 -7.88
C VAL A 184 4.46 -9.65 -7.58
N GLY A 185 5.73 -10.04 -7.72
CA GLY A 185 6.88 -9.16 -7.48
C GLY A 185 7.22 -8.94 -5.99
N ASP A 186 6.45 -9.51 -5.07
CA ASP A 186 6.77 -9.45 -3.64
C ASP A 186 7.88 -10.45 -3.28
N ARG A 187 9.09 -9.93 -3.05
CA ARG A 187 10.29 -10.71 -2.74
C ARG A 187 10.34 -11.24 -1.30
N LYS A 188 9.39 -10.86 -0.43
CA LYS A 188 9.35 -11.28 0.98
C LYS A 188 8.28 -12.32 1.26
N TYR A 189 7.08 -12.10 0.77
CA TYR A 189 5.90 -12.90 1.09
C TYR A 189 5.19 -13.46 -0.14
N GLY A 190 5.51 -12.95 -1.31
CA GLY A 190 4.81 -13.24 -2.54
C GLY A 190 5.54 -14.18 -3.48
N VAL A 191 5.32 -13.99 -4.75
CA VAL A 191 5.96 -14.72 -5.84
C VAL A 191 6.68 -13.77 -6.78
N VAL A 192 7.84 -14.17 -7.23
CA VAL A 192 8.57 -13.51 -8.30
C VAL A 192 8.68 -14.53 -9.43
N PRO A 193 7.79 -14.45 -10.42
CA PRO A 193 7.83 -15.35 -11.56
C PRO A 193 9.17 -15.26 -12.31
N GLU A 194 9.57 -16.34 -12.95
CA GLU A 194 10.81 -16.38 -13.73
C GLU A 194 10.79 -15.30 -14.80
N GLY A 195 11.91 -14.57 -14.94
CA GLY A 195 12.00 -13.46 -15.89
C GLY A 195 11.37 -12.14 -15.43
N TYR A 196 10.51 -12.12 -14.39
CA TYR A 196 9.91 -10.89 -13.91
C TYR A 196 10.91 -9.97 -13.23
N LYS A 197 11.09 -8.77 -13.77
CA LYS A 197 12.02 -7.74 -13.26
C LYS A 197 11.31 -6.52 -12.68
N GLY A 198 9.98 -6.53 -12.68
CA GLY A 198 9.17 -5.41 -12.19
C GLY A 198 9.19 -5.27 -10.66
N ASP A 199 8.53 -4.20 -10.24
CA ASP A 199 8.27 -3.94 -8.82
C ASP A 199 7.14 -4.82 -8.30
N ILE A 200 6.91 -4.77 -6.98
CA ILE A 200 5.74 -5.40 -6.38
C ILE A 200 4.45 -4.83 -6.98
N CYS A 201 3.56 -5.70 -7.44
CA CYS A 201 2.25 -5.31 -7.95
C CYS A 201 1.27 -5.02 -6.79
N LEU A 202 1.59 -4.02 -5.98
CA LEU A 202 0.77 -3.49 -4.88
C LEU A 202 0.87 -1.97 -4.86
N ALA A 203 -0.26 -1.30 -4.90
CA ALA A 203 -0.33 0.17 -4.86
C ALA A 203 -1.46 0.66 -3.95
N ALA A 204 -1.24 1.77 -3.23
CA ALA A 204 -2.29 2.53 -2.57
C ALA A 204 -2.94 3.45 -3.60
N THR A 205 -4.11 3.07 -4.09
CA THR A 205 -4.77 3.69 -5.26
C THR A 205 -5.83 4.70 -4.92
N GLU A 206 -6.50 4.55 -3.77
CA GLU A 206 -7.49 5.52 -3.32
C GLU A 206 -7.19 5.94 -1.88
N LEU A 207 -7.34 7.23 -1.61
CA LEU A 207 -7.20 7.84 -0.31
C LEU A 207 -8.31 8.85 -0.08
N SER A 208 -9.07 8.72 1.02
CA SER A 208 -10.03 9.74 1.41
C SER A 208 -9.96 10.05 2.90
N PHE A 209 -10.17 11.32 3.24
CA PHE A 209 -10.14 11.84 4.60
C PHE A 209 -10.89 13.17 4.67
N ARG A 210 -11.07 13.71 5.88
CA ARG A 210 -11.54 15.08 6.07
C ARG A 210 -10.36 16.03 6.18
N HIS A 211 -10.46 17.16 5.51
CA HIS A 211 -9.42 18.20 5.59
C HIS A 211 -9.29 18.72 7.03
N PRO A 212 -8.07 18.84 7.59
CA PRO A 212 -7.86 19.18 8.99
C PRO A 212 -8.50 20.48 9.46
N SER A 213 -8.59 21.49 8.60
CA SER A 213 -9.09 22.82 8.93
C SER A 213 -10.48 23.09 8.40
N SER A 214 -10.80 22.72 7.16
CA SER A 214 -12.11 23.00 6.54
C SER A 214 -13.15 21.92 6.82
N ASP A 215 -12.77 20.75 7.29
CA ASP A 215 -13.60 19.55 7.46
C ASP A 215 -14.25 19.02 6.16
N GLU A 216 -13.85 19.55 5.02
CA GLU A 216 -14.28 19.08 3.71
C GLU A 216 -13.78 17.66 3.44
N ARG A 217 -14.58 16.86 2.76
CA ARG A 217 -14.18 15.52 2.33
C ARG A 217 -13.24 15.61 1.14
N MET A 218 -12.02 15.16 1.34
CA MET A 218 -11.01 15.03 0.30
C MET A 218 -10.98 13.60 -0.22
N MET A 219 -10.88 13.45 -1.56
CA MET A 219 -10.75 12.15 -2.22
C MET A 219 -9.71 12.26 -3.32
N PHE A 220 -8.80 11.29 -3.35
CA PHE A 220 -7.74 11.18 -4.34
C PHE A 220 -7.69 9.76 -4.86
N ASP A 221 -7.45 9.61 -6.15
CA ASP A 221 -7.23 8.33 -6.81
C ASP A 221 -6.06 8.42 -7.79
N VAL A 222 -5.37 7.31 -7.97
CA VAL A 222 -4.29 7.15 -8.95
C VAL A 222 -4.35 5.77 -9.57
N GLU A 223 -4.02 5.71 -10.85
CA GLU A 223 -3.84 4.44 -11.52
C GLU A 223 -2.46 3.85 -11.16
N PRO A 224 -2.38 2.59 -10.71
CA PRO A 224 -1.11 1.97 -10.36
C PRO A 224 -0.22 1.77 -11.58
N SER A 225 1.11 1.90 -11.41
CA SER A 225 2.07 1.80 -12.51
C SER A 225 2.01 0.44 -13.24
N PHE A 226 1.72 -0.63 -12.51
CA PHE A 226 1.56 -1.96 -13.11
C PHE A 226 0.28 -2.09 -13.96
N ALA A 227 -0.73 -1.24 -13.76
CA ALA A 227 -1.90 -1.16 -14.64
C ALA A 227 -1.63 -0.30 -15.88
N ARG A 228 -0.65 0.63 -15.79
CA ARG A 228 -0.24 1.49 -16.92
C ARG A 228 0.63 0.80 -17.96
N GLY A 229 0.87 -0.51 -17.87
CA GLY A 229 1.71 -1.28 -18.79
C GLY A 229 1.37 -1.15 -20.27
N GLN A 230 0.42 -0.29 -20.61
CA GLN A 230 0.06 0.10 -21.98
C GLN A 230 0.86 1.28 -22.53
N PHE A 231 1.70 2.00 -21.77
CA PHE A 231 2.18 3.33 -22.16
C PHE A 231 3.70 3.57 -22.09
N LEU A 232 4.51 2.54 -21.97
CA LEU A 232 5.94 2.71 -22.23
C LEU A 232 6.24 2.26 -23.67
N ARG A 233 6.02 3.19 -24.60
CA ARG A 233 6.69 3.22 -25.90
C ARG A 233 7.96 4.04 -25.79
#